data_d8801060895397e4b27cbb7e0165afe8
#
_entry.id   d8801060895397e4b27cbb7e0165afe8
#
_cell.length_a   1.000
_cell.length_b   1.000
_cell.length_c   1.000
_cell.angle_alpha   90.00
_cell.angle_beta   90.00
_cell.angle_gamma   90.00
#
_symmetry.space_group_name_H-M   'P 1'
#
loop_
_entity.id
_entity.type
_entity.pdbx_description
1 polymer ?
#
loop_
_entity_poly.entity_id
_entity_poly.type
_entity_poly.pdbx_seq_one_letter_code
_entity_poly.pdbx_strand_id
1 'polypeptide(L)'
;MVPTLVKRSLLIITVLVGLGIIGSLANANPRASPNAGERAGAGAGADVGERAGARSGASQSADEPCNKPVYLTLDTGNMASAELIASMLRKHQVKASFFLANERTPFGNFSLDDEWADYWRARVREGHAFGNHSFDHVYFPMPSGSGGQPSGGLMKVRPQFAASAGKTIHWSQEQLCGELDRVAIRFEQLTGAKLGSWWRAPGGRAPSNVFDAAERCGYRHVYWASAGFLGDELPSDRFSNAQLVKKALETIRPGDILMAHLGIWSRKEVFAPSLDPLIDGLKRKGFCFRTLREHPVLAR
;
A
#
# COMPACT_ATOMS: atom_id res chain seq x y z
N MET A 1 -52.50 -42.16 7.09
CA MET A 1 -51.31 -42.39 6.23
C MET A 1 -50.11 -41.81 6.93
N VAL A 2 -49.08 -42.59 7.09
CA VAL A 2 -48.02 -42.53 8.12
C VAL A 2 -47.07 -41.31 7.94
N PRO A 3 -46.67 -40.58 9.01
CA PRO A 3 -45.60 -39.60 8.94
C PRO A 3 -44.24 -40.24 9.22
N THR A 4 -43.28 -39.96 8.39
CA THR A 4 -41.91 -40.46 8.45
C THR A 4 -41.08 -39.66 9.48
N LEU A 5 -40.56 -40.37 10.45
CA LEU A 5 -39.68 -39.87 11.53
C LEU A 5 -38.28 -39.63 10.97
N VAL A 6 -37.75 -38.40 11.11
CA VAL A 6 -36.34 -38.09 10.83
C VAL A 6 -35.55 -38.16 12.15
N LYS A 7 -34.63 -39.12 12.23
CA LYS A 7 -33.71 -39.30 13.37
C LYS A 7 -32.69 -38.17 13.43
N ARG A 8 -32.66 -37.49 14.56
CA ARG A 8 -31.54 -36.57 14.96
C ARG A 8 -30.42 -37.39 15.60
N SER A 9 -29.27 -37.43 14.99
CA SER A 9 -28.05 -37.96 15.62
C SER A 9 -27.37 -36.84 16.41
N LEU A 10 -27.25 -37.06 17.70
CA LEU A 10 -26.55 -36.22 18.67
C LEU A 10 -25.09 -36.67 18.72
N LEU A 11 -24.15 -35.82 18.30
CA LEU A 11 -22.70 -36.10 18.40
C LEU A 11 -22.21 -35.47 19.69
N ILE A 12 -21.87 -36.28 20.67
CA ILE A 12 -21.24 -35.88 21.93
C ILE A 12 -19.72 -35.83 21.70
N ILE A 13 -19.12 -34.61 21.81
CA ILE A 13 -17.67 -34.45 21.82
C ILE A 13 -17.21 -34.37 23.25
N THR A 14 -16.46 -35.37 23.67
CA THR A 14 -15.80 -35.46 24.98
C THR A 14 -14.55 -34.59 24.99
N VAL A 15 -14.50 -33.60 25.89
CA VAL A 15 -13.33 -32.77 26.14
C VAL A 15 -12.42 -33.51 27.15
N LEU A 16 -11.24 -33.89 26.71
CA LEU A 16 -10.16 -34.38 27.60
C LEU A 16 -9.30 -33.19 28.05
N VAL A 17 -9.37 -32.89 29.35
CA VAL A 17 -8.51 -31.95 30.03
C VAL A 17 -7.22 -32.68 30.42
N GLY A 18 -6.10 -32.28 29.82
CA GLY A 18 -4.76 -32.72 30.21
C GLY A 18 -4.04 -31.66 31.03
N LEU A 19 -3.90 -31.90 32.34
CA LEU A 19 -2.98 -31.18 33.23
C LEU A 19 -1.54 -31.65 32.97
N GLY A 20 -0.59 -30.73 32.87
CA GLY A 20 0.85 -31.04 32.81
C GLY A 20 1.67 -29.79 33.06
N ILE A 21 1.93 -29.49 34.29
CA ILE A 21 3.16 -29.42 35.09
C ILE A 21 4.18 -28.36 34.62
N ILE A 22 4.37 -27.46 35.57
CA ILE A 22 5.35 -26.39 35.73
C ILE A 22 6.80 -26.90 35.68
N GLY A 23 7.66 -26.25 34.93
CA GLY A 23 9.11 -26.37 34.97
C GLY A 23 9.77 -25.01 34.85
N SER A 24 10.03 -24.37 35.96
CA SER A 24 10.86 -23.18 36.11
C SER A 24 12.35 -23.58 36.11
N LEU A 25 13.15 -22.92 35.27
CA LEU A 25 14.60 -22.82 35.50
C LEU A 25 15.08 -21.44 35.03
N ALA A 26 15.57 -20.71 36.01
CA ALA A 26 16.26 -19.44 35.91
C ALA A 26 17.78 -19.67 35.71
N ASN A 27 18.47 -18.58 35.38
CA ASN A 27 19.91 -18.30 35.40
C ASN A 27 20.65 -18.50 34.06
N ALA A 28 21.57 -17.67 33.63
CA ALA A 28 22.34 -16.59 34.27
C ALA A 28 22.99 -15.72 33.16
N ASN A 29 23.16 -14.47 33.49
CA ASN A 29 24.05 -13.54 32.77
C ASN A 29 25.48 -13.72 33.28
N PRO A 30 26.53 -13.52 32.47
CA PRO A 30 27.68 -12.81 33.02
C PRO A 30 28.11 -11.59 32.19
N ARG A 31 28.26 -10.48 32.90
CA ARG A 31 29.11 -9.33 32.56
C ARG A 31 30.58 -9.76 32.62
N ALA A 32 31.42 -9.19 31.74
CA ALA A 32 32.75 -8.68 32.05
C ALA A 32 33.36 -7.90 30.86
N SER A 33 33.61 -6.66 31.02
CA SER A 33 34.78 -5.89 30.58
C SER A 33 35.76 -5.87 31.78
N PRO A 34 37.04 -5.47 31.70
CA PRO A 34 37.69 -4.49 30.80
C PRO A 34 39.20 -4.77 30.48
N ASN A 35 39.83 -3.73 29.90
CA ASN A 35 41.25 -3.30 29.85
C ASN A 35 42.02 -3.64 28.57
N ALA A 36 42.48 -2.63 27.82
CA ALA A 36 43.52 -1.58 27.99
C ALA A 36 44.96 -2.08 27.71
N GLY A 37 45.65 -1.39 26.83
CA GLY A 37 47.11 -1.49 26.56
C GLY A 37 47.39 -1.29 25.07
N GLU A 38 47.66 -0.20 24.57
CA GLU A 38 48.85 0.69 24.52
C GLU A 38 49.99 0.22 23.60
N ARG A 39 50.32 1.14 22.66
CA ARG A 39 51.56 1.58 22.03
C ARG A 39 51.89 1.18 20.59
N ALA A 40 51.78 2.18 19.74
CA ALA A 40 52.82 2.89 19.00
C ALA A 40 53.76 2.09 18.07
N GLY A 41 53.72 2.45 16.78
CA GLY A 41 54.74 2.10 15.80
C GLY A 41 54.53 2.97 14.54
N ALA A 42 55.36 4.02 14.42
CA ALA A 42 55.41 4.87 13.23
C ALA A 42 56.11 4.15 12.07
N GLY A 43 55.58 4.28 10.86
CA GLY A 43 56.23 3.89 9.62
C GLY A 43 55.67 4.70 8.44
N ALA A 44 56.44 5.65 7.97
CA ALA A 44 56.18 6.40 6.79
C ALA A 44 56.45 5.60 5.51
N GLY A 45 55.60 5.72 4.51
CA GLY A 45 55.82 5.18 3.18
C GLY A 45 54.84 5.81 2.20
N ALA A 46 55.38 6.56 1.25
CA ALA A 46 54.75 7.47 0.31
C ALA A 46 53.91 6.78 -0.79
N ASP A 47 52.82 7.46 -1.15
CA ASP A 47 52.42 7.85 -2.50
C ASP A 47 52.27 6.79 -3.58
N VAL A 48 51.05 6.58 -4.08
CA VAL A 48 50.65 6.77 -5.48
C VAL A 48 49.11 6.87 -5.53
N GLY A 49 48.60 7.95 -6.09
CA GLY A 49 47.19 8.23 -6.17
C GLY A 49 46.46 7.37 -7.21
N GLU A 50 45.26 6.98 -6.83
CA GLU A 50 44.20 6.70 -7.80
C GLU A 50 42.88 7.20 -7.24
N ARG A 51 42.48 8.38 -7.70
CA ARG A 51 41.20 8.99 -7.39
C ARG A 51 40.07 8.24 -8.10
N ALA A 52 39.58 7.15 -7.54
CA ALA A 52 38.26 6.68 -7.87
C ALA A 52 37.23 7.59 -7.16
N GLY A 53 36.73 8.55 -7.91
CA GLY A 53 35.65 9.45 -7.45
C GLY A 53 34.37 8.66 -7.19
N ALA A 54 34.18 8.23 -5.96
CA ALA A 54 32.85 7.86 -5.47
C ALA A 54 32.01 9.13 -5.47
N ARG A 55 31.21 9.33 -6.52
CA ARG A 55 30.12 10.33 -6.49
C ARG A 55 29.13 9.86 -5.45
N SER A 56 29.23 10.39 -4.25
CA SER A 56 28.20 10.32 -3.24
C SER A 56 26.89 10.79 -3.86
N GLY A 57 25.86 9.91 -3.86
CA GLY A 57 24.53 10.29 -4.30
C GLY A 57 24.08 11.51 -3.51
N ALA A 58 23.99 12.66 -4.17
CA ALA A 58 23.53 13.88 -3.57
C ALA A 58 22.11 13.65 -3.03
N SER A 59 21.95 13.75 -1.72
CA SER A 59 20.66 13.84 -1.06
C SER A 59 19.98 15.11 -1.59
N GLN A 60 18.89 14.96 -2.36
CA GLN A 60 18.08 16.11 -2.74
C GLN A 60 17.45 16.68 -1.48
N SER A 61 17.86 17.90 -1.09
CA SER A 61 17.20 18.64 -0.02
C SER A 61 15.74 18.94 -0.40
N ALA A 62 14.87 19.08 0.59
CA ALA A 62 13.44 19.38 0.35
C ALA A 62 13.21 20.71 -0.38
N ASP A 63 14.24 21.57 -0.45
CA ASP A 63 14.22 22.91 -1.03
C ASP A 63 14.78 23.01 -2.46
N GLU A 64 15.27 21.92 -3.07
CA GLU A 64 15.68 22.00 -4.46
C GLU A 64 14.47 22.11 -5.41
N PRO A 65 14.54 23.02 -6.44
CA PRO A 65 13.46 23.16 -7.40
C PRO A 65 13.23 21.86 -8.15
N CYS A 66 12.02 21.30 -7.99
CA CYS A 66 11.62 20.05 -8.62
C CYS A 66 11.07 20.31 -10.01
N ASN A 67 11.90 20.11 -11.04
CA ASN A 67 11.54 20.34 -12.45
C ASN A 67 10.96 19.09 -13.14
N LYS A 68 11.10 17.90 -12.55
CA LYS A 68 10.59 16.64 -13.07
C LYS A 68 9.84 15.87 -11.98
N PRO A 69 8.69 16.39 -11.49
CA PRO A 69 7.94 15.71 -10.44
C PRO A 69 7.36 14.40 -10.95
N VAL A 70 7.34 13.39 -10.08
CA VAL A 70 6.53 12.18 -10.20
C VAL A 70 5.82 11.92 -8.87
N TYR A 71 4.67 11.27 -8.95
CA TYR A 71 3.80 11.06 -7.80
C TYR A 71 3.67 9.56 -7.54
N LEU A 72 4.50 9.01 -6.65
CA LEU A 72 4.38 7.61 -6.26
C LEU A 72 3.12 7.42 -5.42
N THR A 73 2.25 6.53 -5.88
CA THR A 73 1.04 6.14 -5.13
C THR A 73 1.06 4.66 -4.84
N LEU A 74 0.53 4.30 -3.66
CA LEU A 74 0.54 2.94 -3.12
C LEU A 74 -0.86 2.60 -2.62
N ASP A 75 -1.50 1.63 -3.25
CA ASP A 75 -2.77 1.08 -2.79
C ASP A 75 -2.49 0.04 -1.69
N THR A 76 -3.40 -0.15 -0.73
CA THR A 76 -3.18 -1.04 0.42
C THR A 76 -2.78 -2.45 0.02
N GLY A 77 -3.57 -3.12 -0.83
CA GLY A 77 -3.34 -4.53 -1.11
C GLY A 77 -3.29 -5.36 0.18
N ASN A 78 -2.45 -6.40 0.22
CA ASN A 78 -2.40 -7.29 1.38
C ASN A 78 -1.41 -6.84 2.48
N MET A 79 -0.77 -5.69 2.37
CA MET A 79 0.16 -5.13 3.36
C MET A 79 1.44 -5.96 3.63
N ALA A 80 1.65 -7.09 2.97
CA ALA A 80 2.79 -7.98 3.25
C ALA A 80 4.17 -7.30 3.07
N SER A 81 4.23 -6.26 2.25
CA SER A 81 5.45 -5.50 1.96
C SER A 81 5.47 -4.11 2.58
N ALA A 82 4.50 -3.77 3.42
CA ALA A 82 4.29 -2.42 3.92
C ALA A 82 5.54 -1.86 4.63
N GLU A 83 6.12 -2.60 5.57
CA GLU A 83 7.32 -2.17 6.31
C GLU A 83 8.57 -2.07 5.42
N LEU A 84 8.74 -3.02 4.49
CA LEU A 84 9.84 -2.97 3.52
C LEU A 84 9.74 -1.72 2.66
N ILE A 85 8.55 -1.43 2.12
CA ILE A 85 8.31 -0.22 1.31
C ILE A 85 8.55 1.03 2.14
N ALA A 86 8.05 1.08 3.38
CA ALA A 86 8.28 2.19 4.29
C ALA A 86 9.77 2.44 4.55
N SER A 87 10.57 1.38 4.73
CA SER A 87 12.02 1.50 4.92
C SER A 87 12.71 2.08 3.69
N MET A 88 12.29 1.68 2.48
CA MET A 88 12.82 2.23 1.23
C MET A 88 12.43 3.70 1.02
N LEU A 89 11.19 4.08 1.32
CA LEU A 89 10.77 5.48 1.25
C LEU A 89 11.61 6.37 2.18
N ARG A 90 11.89 5.90 3.41
CA ARG A 90 12.80 6.61 4.34
C ARG A 90 14.23 6.65 3.82
N LYS A 91 14.78 5.52 3.36
CA LYS A 91 16.14 5.43 2.79
C LYS A 91 16.35 6.46 1.68
N HIS A 92 15.39 6.56 0.79
CA HIS A 92 15.46 7.48 -0.34
C HIS A 92 14.93 8.88 -0.04
N GLN A 93 14.41 9.14 1.16
CA GLN A 93 13.75 10.41 1.54
C GLN A 93 12.61 10.77 0.58
N VAL A 94 11.83 9.78 0.16
CA VAL A 94 10.72 9.93 -0.78
C VAL A 94 9.40 9.93 -0.02
N LYS A 95 8.54 10.90 -0.34
CA LYS A 95 7.15 10.92 0.11
C LYS A 95 6.25 10.32 -0.97
N ALA A 96 5.25 9.55 -0.54
CA ALA A 96 4.27 8.90 -1.40
C ALA A 96 2.84 9.27 -0.98
N SER A 97 1.85 8.88 -1.78
CA SER A 97 0.44 8.99 -1.44
C SER A 97 -0.16 7.59 -1.36
N PHE A 98 -0.84 7.28 -0.26
CA PHE A 98 -1.44 5.98 -0.01
C PHE A 98 -2.95 6.02 -0.26
N PHE A 99 -3.49 5.04 -0.97
CA PHE A 99 -4.94 4.86 -1.14
C PHE A 99 -5.39 3.67 -0.29
N LEU A 100 -6.28 3.95 0.66
CA LEU A 100 -6.60 3.05 1.76
C LEU A 100 -7.92 2.32 1.53
N ALA A 101 -7.89 1.00 1.62
CA ALA A 101 -9.03 0.11 1.79
C ALA A 101 -8.78 -0.78 3.01
N ASN A 102 -9.84 -1.38 3.59
CA ASN A 102 -9.71 -2.31 4.70
C ASN A 102 -9.55 -3.74 4.18
N GLU A 103 -8.39 -4.04 3.65
CA GLU A 103 -8.09 -5.32 3.00
C GLU A 103 -7.49 -6.33 3.97
N ARG A 104 -7.76 -7.62 3.70
CA ARG A 104 -7.21 -8.71 4.50
C ARG A 104 -5.68 -8.79 4.35
N THR A 105 -5.00 -8.97 5.46
CA THR A 105 -3.55 -9.18 5.50
C THR A 105 -3.19 -10.65 5.75
N PRO A 106 -1.94 -11.08 5.46
CA PRO A 106 -1.47 -12.43 5.79
C PRO A 106 -1.29 -12.66 7.30
N PHE A 107 -1.46 -11.62 8.12
CA PHE A 107 -1.30 -11.68 9.58
C PHE A 107 -2.62 -11.99 10.32
N GLY A 108 -3.70 -12.25 9.58
CA GLY A 108 -5.00 -12.60 10.13
C GLY A 108 -5.91 -11.43 10.52
N ASN A 109 -5.44 -10.21 10.27
CA ASN A 109 -6.19 -8.96 10.50
C ASN A 109 -6.47 -8.23 9.17
N PHE A 110 -7.02 -7.02 9.26
CA PHE A 110 -7.25 -6.13 8.11
C PHE A 110 -6.34 -4.90 8.20
N SER A 111 -6.05 -4.31 7.05
CA SER A 111 -5.10 -3.19 6.89
C SER A 111 -5.45 -1.91 7.67
N LEU A 112 -6.70 -1.77 8.11
CA LEU A 112 -7.17 -0.67 8.94
C LEU A 112 -7.60 -1.12 10.34
N ASP A 113 -7.19 -2.32 10.82
CA ASP A 113 -7.35 -2.73 12.20
C ASP A 113 -6.39 -1.98 13.14
N ASP A 114 -6.63 -2.03 14.45
CA ASP A 114 -5.85 -1.27 15.45
C ASP A 114 -4.36 -1.65 15.44
N GLU A 115 -4.04 -2.89 15.08
CA GLU A 115 -2.66 -3.37 14.97
C GLU A 115 -1.82 -2.61 13.93
N TRP A 116 -2.48 -1.96 12.96
CA TRP A 116 -1.81 -1.13 11.96
C TRP A 116 -1.74 0.36 12.35
N ALA A 117 -2.29 0.75 13.50
CA ALA A 117 -2.34 2.16 13.91
C ALA A 117 -0.95 2.80 13.95
N ASP A 118 0.04 2.14 14.53
CA ASP A 118 1.40 2.68 14.64
C ASP A 118 2.09 2.81 13.28
N TYR A 119 1.83 1.86 12.37
CA TYR A 119 2.29 1.95 10.99
C TYR A 119 1.74 3.21 10.30
N TRP A 120 0.42 3.43 10.35
CA TRP A 120 -0.20 4.58 9.71
C TRP A 120 0.17 5.90 10.37
N ARG A 121 0.26 5.95 11.70
CA ARG A 121 0.77 7.13 12.43
C ARG A 121 2.19 7.49 12.02
N ALA A 122 3.05 6.51 11.83
CA ALA A 122 4.41 6.74 11.35
C ALA A 122 4.40 7.35 9.93
N ARG A 123 3.60 6.83 9.03
CA ARG A 123 3.46 7.39 7.65
C ARG A 123 2.93 8.82 7.66
N VAL A 124 1.99 9.13 8.57
CA VAL A 124 1.52 10.52 8.75
C VAL A 124 2.66 11.44 9.21
N ARG A 125 3.43 11.03 10.24
CA ARG A 125 4.57 11.83 10.75
C ARG A 125 5.67 12.01 9.71
N GLU A 126 5.87 11.07 8.81
CA GLU A 126 6.81 11.14 7.70
C GLU A 126 6.34 12.08 6.57
N GLY A 127 5.11 12.60 6.66
CA GLY A 127 4.57 13.59 5.72
C GLY A 127 4.03 13.00 4.44
N HIS A 128 3.68 11.72 4.42
CA HIS A 128 2.96 11.11 3.30
C HIS A 128 1.53 11.66 3.18
N ALA A 129 0.93 11.51 1.99
CA ALA A 129 -0.47 11.85 1.74
C ALA A 129 -1.33 10.59 1.75
N PHE A 130 -2.64 10.76 1.96
CA PHE A 130 -3.58 9.64 2.07
C PHE A 130 -4.86 9.95 1.30
N GLY A 131 -5.35 8.99 0.55
CA GLY A 131 -6.61 8.99 -0.18
C GLY A 131 -7.41 7.72 0.11
N ASN A 132 -8.55 7.61 -0.51
CA ASN A 132 -9.55 6.58 -0.29
C ASN A 132 -9.49 5.50 -1.39
N HIS A 133 -9.65 4.22 -1.03
CA HIS A 133 -9.73 3.10 -1.98
C HIS A 133 -11.01 2.27 -1.79
N SER A 134 -12.06 2.85 -1.21
CA SER A 134 -13.26 2.23 -0.64
C SER A 134 -12.95 1.21 0.47
N PHE A 135 -13.80 1.18 1.50
CA PHE A 135 -13.50 0.41 2.70
C PHE A 135 -13.46 -1.10 2.41
N ASP A 136 -14.49 -1.63 1.75
CA ASP A 136 -14.59 -3.05 1.42
C ASP A 136 -13.97 -3.38 0.03
N HIS A 137 -13.04 -2.55 -0.46
CA HIS A 137 -12.35 -2.70 -1.76
C HIS A 137 -13.33 -3.03 -2.88
N VAL A 138 -14.22 -2.07 -3.18
CA VAL A 138 -15.41 -2.28 -4.01
C VAL A 138 -15.09 -2.15 -5.49
N TYR A 139 -15.28 -3.20 -6.26
CA TYR A 139 -15.26 -3.13 -7.72
C TYR A 139 -16.58 -2.60 -8.28
N PHE A 140 -16.49 -1.87 -9.37
CA PHE A 140 -17.63 -1.31 -10.11
C PHE A 140 -17.70 -1.96 -11.50
N PRO A 141 -18.51 -3.03 -11.65
CA PRO A 141 -18.63 -3.73 -12.93
C PRO A 141 -19.05 -2.78 -14.05
N MET A 142 -18.27 -2.76 -15.14
CA MET A 142 -18.62 -2.01 -16.32
C MET A 142 -19.89 -2.57 -17.00
N PRO A 143 -20.75 -1.73 -17.55
CA PRO A 143 -21.88 -2.23 -18.33
C PRO A 143 -21.41 -3.12 -19.48
N SER A 144 -22.00 -4.30 -19.62
CA SER A 144 -21.76 -5.20 -20.73
C SER A 144 -22.73 -4.87 -21.88
N GLY A 145 -22.19 -4.45 -23.02
CA GLY A 145 -22.99 -4.15 -24.23
C GLY A 145 -23.83 -2.86 -24.11
N SER A 146 -24.89 -2.78 -24.91
CA SER A 146 -25.84 -1.66 -24.93
C SER A 146 -26.82 -1.65 -23.74
N GLY A 147 -26.60 -2.48 -22.73
CA GLY A 147 -27.36 -2.49 -21.49
C GLY A 147 -27.19 -1.17 -20.76
N GLY A 148 -28.24 -0.36 -20.70
CA GLY A 148 -28.24 0.93 -20.01
C GLY A 148 -27.86 0.81 -18.53
N GLN A 149 -27.51 1.94 -17.94
CA GLN A 149 -27.34 2.06 -16.49
C GLN A 149 -28.60 1.55 -15.76
N PRO A 150 -28.47 0.96 -14.57
CA PRO A 150 -29.63 0.59 -13.78
C PRO A 150 -30.58 1.78 -13.63
N SER A 151 -31.89 1.55 -13.83
CA SER A 151 -32.90 2.57 -13.61
C SER A 151 -32.87 3.09 -12.16
N GLY A 152 -33.17 4.37 -11.94
CA GLY A 152 -33.24 4.95 -10.60
C GLY A 152 -31.90 5.42 -9.99
N GLY A 153 -30.84 5.62 -10.81
CA GLY A 153 -29.57 6.17 -10.32
C GLY A 153 -28.74 5.23 -9.45
N LEU A 154 -29.12 3.94 -9.40
CA LEU A 154 -28.36 2.93 -8.65
C LEU A 154 -27.07 2.56 -9.37
N MET A 155 -26.04 2.24 -8.59
CA MET A 155 -24.74 1.79 -9.08
C MET A 155 -24.56 0.31 -8.84
N LYS A 156 -24.12 -0.43 -9.88
CA LYS A 156 -23.73 -1.83 -9.75
C LYS A 156 -22.39 -1.92 -9.06
N VAL A 157 -22.30 -2.66 -7.96
CA VAL A 157 -21.10 -2.78 -7.13
C VAL A 157 -20.82 -4.24 -6.74
N ARG A 158 -19.55 -4.55 -6.48
CA ARG A 158 -19.12 -5.87 -5.99
C ARG A 158 -18.05 -5.67 -4.89
N PRO A 159 -18.47 -5.57 -3.62
CA PRO A 159 -17.55 -5.52 -2.48
C PRO A 159 -16.70 -6.79 -2.40
N GLN A 160 -15.46 -6.67 -1.98
CA GLN A 160 -14.56 -7.82 -1.79
C GLN A 160 -14.61 -8.37 -0.36
N PHE A 161 -15.09 -7.58 0.57
CA PHE A 161 -15.16 -7.93 1.99
C PHE A 161 -16.57 -7.71 2.54
N ALA A 162 -16.77 -7.96 3.83
CA ALA A 162 -18.04 -7.90 4.56
C ALA A 162 -19.11 -8.90 4.09
N ALA A 163 -20.36 -8.70 4.53
CA ALA A 163 -21.48 -9.65 4.30
C ALA A 163 -21.85 -9.84 2.83
N SER A 164 -21.54 -8.87 1.98
CA SER A 164 -21.80 -8.90 0.53
C SER A 164 -20.59 -9.28 -0.31
N ALA A 165 -19.53 -9.80 0.32
CA ALA A 165 -18.29 -10.16 -0.35
C ALA A 165 -18.52 -11.01 -1.61
N GLY A 166 -17.95 -10.57 -2.74
CA GLY A 166 -18.01 -11.23 -4.03
C GLY A 166 -19.37 -11.18 -4.74
N LYS A 167 -20.43 -10.67 -4.08
CA LYS A 167 -21.77 -10.56 -4.68
C LYS A 167 -21.90 -9.24 -5.45
N THR A 168 -22.57 -9.30 -6.60
CA THR A 168 -22.97 -8.09 -7.31
C THR A 168 -24.29 -7.60 -6.76
N ILE A 169 -24.29 -6.39 -6.22
CA ILE A 169 -25.45 -5.71 -5.64
C ILE A 169 -25.57 -4.30 -6.20
N HIS A 170 -26.60 -3.56 -5.79
CA HIS A 170 -26.82 -2.19 -6.21
C HIS A 170 -26.80 -1.24 -5.02
N TRP A 171 -26.09 -0.14 -5.18
CA TRP A 171 -25.99 0.93 -4.18
C TRP A 171 -26.60 2.23 -4.69
N SER A 172 -27.19 2.98 -3.78
CA SER A 172 -27.50 4.40 -3.97
C SER A 172 -26.22 5.25 -3.79
N GLN A 173 -26.33 6.54 -4.09
CA GLN A 173 -25.24 7.50 -3.83
C GLN A 173 -24.88 7.57 -2.34
N GLU A 174 -25.88 7.57 -1.46
CA GLU A 174 -25.67 7.63 -0.01
C GLU A 174 -24.89 6.41 0.49
N GLN A 175 -25.13 5.23 -0.08
CA GLN A 175 -24.39 4.01 0.25
C GLN A 175 -22.94 4.11 -0.22
N LEU A 176 -22.68 4.67 -1.40
CA LEU A 176 -21.31 4.93 -1.85
C LEU A 176 -20.60 5.95 -0.95
N CYS A 177 -21.25 7.06 -0.61
CA CYS A 177 -20.69 8.06 0.30
C CYS A 177 -20.36 7.40 1.66
N GLY A 178 -21.28 6.65 2.23
CA GLY A 178 -21.07 5.93 3.49
C GLY A 178 -19.89 4.95 3.43
N GLU A 179 -19.71 4.27 2.31
CA GLU A 179 -18.56 3.38 2.08
C GLU A 179 -17.23 4.13 2.07
N LEU A 180 -17.17 5.27 1.40
CA LEU A 180 -15.98 6.13 1.36
C LEU A 180 -15.72 6.77 2.73
N ASP A 181 -16.76 7.22 3.42
CA ASP A 181 -16.65 7.84 4.75
C ASP A 181 -16.12 6.85 5.79
N ARG A 182 -16.42 5.56 5.68
CA ARG A 182 -15.88 4.52 6.58
C ARG A 182 -14.35 4.54 6.59
N VAL A 183 -13.70 4.70 5.44
CA VAL A 183 -12.22 4.81 5.35
C VAL A 183 -11.74 6.07 6.06
N ALA A 184 -12.38 7.21 5.79
CA ALA A 184 -11.99 8.49 6.36
C ALA A 184 -12.12 8.49 7.89
N ILE A 185 -13.26 8.02 8.41
CA ILE A 185 -13.53 7.90 9.85
C ILE A 185 -12.51 6.96 10.50
N ARG A 186 -12.30 5.79 9.89
CA ARG A 186 -11.38 4.80 10.46
C ARG A 186 -9.94 5.29 10.47
N PHE A 187 -9.48 5.91 9.40
CA PHE A 187 -8.14 6.48 9.34
C PHE A 187 -7.94 7.60 10.38
N GLU A 188 -8.93 8.48 10.55
CA GLU A 188 -8.88 9.53 11.57
C GLU A 188 -8.85 8.93 12.99
N GLN A 189 -9.62 7.88 13.27
CA GLN A 189 -9.56 7.14 14.55
C GLN A 189 -8.17 6.55 14.81
N LEU A 190 -7.55 5.94 13.80
CA LEU A 190 -6.23 5.31 13.92
C LEU A 190 -5.10 6.33 14.11
N THR A 191 -5.20 7.48 13.47
CA THR A 191 -4.03 8.38 13.28
C THR A 191 -4.21 9.79 13.82
N GLY A 192 -5.44 10.24 14.00
CA GLY A 192 -5.77 11.65 14.26
C GLY A 192 -5.66 12.55 13.04
N ALA A 193 -5.31 12.01 11.86
CA ALA A 193 -5.16 12.77 10.62
C ALA A 193 -6.35 12.53 9.67
N LYS A 194 -6.59 13.50 8.77
CA LYS A 194 -7.64 13.39 7.75
C LYS A 194 -7.09 12.90 6.41
N LEU A 195 -7.93 12.19 5.66
CA LEU A 195 -7.66 11.88 4.26
C LEU A 195 -7.72 13.15 3.40
N GLY A 196 -7.01 13.13 2.25
CA GLY A 196 -7.27 14.06 1.16
C GLY A 196 -8.59 13.72 0.45
N SER A 197 -9.13 14.70 -0.28
CA SER A 197 -10.37 14.56 -1.07
C SER A 197 -10.16 13.74 -2.35
N TRP A 198 -9.38 12.68 -2.28
CA TRP A 198 -9.07 11.80 -3.39
C TRP A 198 -9.55 10.38 -3.11
N TRP A 199 -10.03 9.74 -4.17
CA TRP A 199 -10.25 8.31 -4.12
C TRP A 199 -9.76 7.63 -5.39
N ARG A 200 -9.50 6.35 -5.31
CA ARG A 200 -9.19 5.48 -6.44
C ARG A 200 -10.16 4.32 -6.44
N ALA A 201 -10.83 4.10 -7.57
CA ALA A 201 -11.67 2.93 -7.72
C ALA A 201 -10.79 1.66 -7.75
N PRO A 202 -11.09 0.62 -6.97
CA PRO A 202 -10.43 -0.69 -7.09
C PRO A 202 -10.39 -1.18 -8.54
N GLY A 203 -9.20 -1.63 -8.99
CA GLY A 203 -8.94 -1.97 -10.38
C GLY A 203 -8.89 -0.77 -11.34
N GLY A 204 -8.91 0.46 -10.84
CA GLY A 204 -8.77 1.70 -11.61
C GLY A 204 -9.93 2.03 -12.54
N ARG A 205 -11.08 1.36 -12.45
CA ARG A 205 -12.20 1.52 -13.37
C ARG A 205 -13.54 1.57 -12.65
N ALA A 206 -14.38 2.49 -13.11
CA ALA A 206 -15.78 2.57 -12.74
C ALA A 206 -16.61 3.21 -13.87
N PRO A 207 -17.93 3.00 -13.96
CA PRO A 207 -18.81 3.76 -14.83
C PRO A 207 -18.83 5.26 -14.45
N SER A 208 -19.14 6.14 -15.41
CA SER A 208 -19.15 7.60 -15.20
C SER A 208 -20.03 8.05 -14.05
N ASN A 209 -21.22 7.46 -13.92
CA ASN A 209 -22.13 7.78 -12.82
C ASN A 209 -21.56 7.50 -11.42
N VAL A 210 -20.62 6.57 -11.30
CA VAL A 210 -19.91 6.28 -10.04
C VAL A 210 -18.90 7.39 -9.74
N PHE A 211 -18.17 7.87 -10.77
CA PHE A 211 -17.26 9.01 -10.60
C PHE A 211 -18.03 10.27 -10.19
N ASP A 212 -19.15 10.56 -10.88
CA ASP A 212 -20.01 11.70 -10.56
C ASP A 212 -20.59 11.58 -9.13
N ALA A 213 -20.97 10.37 -8.71
CA ALA A 213 -21.48 10.14 -7.37
C ALA A 213 -20.38 10.34 -6.32
N ALA A 214 -19.17 9.83 -6.54
CA ALA A 214 -18.04 10.00 -5.63
C ALA A 214 -17.63 11.49 -5.51
N GLU A 215 -17.68 12.25 -6.60
CA GLU A 215 -17.41 13.68 -6.57
C GLU A 215 -18.46 14.43 -5.73
N ARG A 216 -19.73 14.07 -5.82
CA ARG A 216 -20.78 14.61 -4.93
C ARG A 216 -20.59 14.21 -3.46
N CYS A 217 -19.90 13.08 -3.17
CA CYS A 217 -19.48 12.73 -1.82
C CYS A 217 -18.20 13.48 -1.38
N GLY A 218 -17.64 14.37 -2.21
CA GLY A 218 -16.42 15.14 -1.90
C GLY A 218 -15.11 14.45 -2.27
N TYR A 219 -15.16 13.38 -3.07
CA TYR A 219 -13.97 12.63 -3.46
C TYR A 219 -13.74 12.67 -4.98
N ARG A 220 -12.60 13.23 -5.40
CA ARG A 220 -12.16 13.25 -6.79
C ARG A 220 -11.40 11.96 -7.11
N HIS A 221 -11.76 11.31 -8.23
CA HIS A 221 -11.06 10.11 -8.67
C HIS A 221 -9.65 10.41 -9.17
N VAL A 222 -8.68 9.56 -8.80
CA VAL A 222 -7.27 9.66 -9.20
C VAL A 222 -6.85 8.41 -9.93
N TYR A 223 -6.57 8.55 -11.22
CA TYR A 223 -5.95 7.53 -12.05
C TYR A 223 -4.42 7.52 -11.87
N TRP A 224 -3.77 6.60 -12.53
CA TRP A 224 -2.33 6.61 -12.78
C TRP A 224 -2.02 6.77 -14.26
N ALA A 225 -0.83 7.25 -14.60
CA ALA A 225 -0.37 7.34 -15.97
C ALA A 225 -0.20 5.92 -16.57
N SER A 226 -0.38 5.77 -17.88
CA SER A 226 -0.17 4.47 -18.54
C SER A 226 1.26 3.94 -18.31
N ALA A 227 2.26 4.82 -18.30
CA ALA A 227 3.64 4.50 -17.93
C ALA A 227 3.84 4.30 -16.42
N GLY A 228 2.93 4.83 -15.61
CA GLY A 228 2.96 4.76 -14.15
C GLY A 228 2.42 3.46 -13.56
N PHE A 229 1.79 2.59 -14.35
CA PHE A 229 1.44 1.25 -13.91
C PHE A 229 2.72 0.42 -13.76
N LEU A 230 3.16 0.22 -12.50
CA LEU A 230 4.43 -0.45 -12.21
C LEU A 230 4.36 -1.98 -12.41
N GLY A 231 3.15 -2.54 -12.53
CA GLY A 231 2.93 -3.94 -12.91
C GLY A 231 3.16 -4.94 -11.80
N ASP A 232 3.15 -4.52 -10.55
CA ASP A 232 3.37 -5.37 -9.37
C ASP A 232 2.29 -6.43 -9.14
N GLU A 233 1.16 -6.36 -9.84
CA GLU A 233 0.09 -7.38 -9.85
C GLU A 233 0.14 -8.32 -11.07
N LEU A 234 1.04 -8.05 -12.04
CA LEU A 234 1.19 -8.92 -13.22
C LEU A 234 1.87 -10.25 -12.85
N PRO A 235 1.56 -11.36 -13.55
CA PRO A 235 2.19 -12.64 -13.31
C PRO A 235 3.72 -12.57 -13.48
N SER A 236 4.49 -12.94 -12.45
CA SER A 236 5.95 -12.80 -12.43
C SER A 236 6.69 -13.75 -13.37
N ASP A 237 6.08 -14.85 -13.77
CA ASP A 237 6.59 -15.78 -14.80
C ASP A 237 6.59 -15.18 -16.20
N ARG A 238 5.75 -14.17 -16.45
CA ARG A 238 5.65 -13.46 -17.73
C ARG A 238 6.27 -12.05 -17.68
N PHE A 239 6.30 -11.44 -16.51
CA PHE A 239 6.76 -10.07 -16.29
C PHE A 239 7.68 -10.03 -15.07
N SER A 240 8.97 -10.32 -15.28
CA SER A 240 9.95 -10.27 -14.19
C SER A 240 10.09 -8.85 -13.61
N ASN A 241 10.50 -8.76 -12.35
CA ASN A 241 10.74 -7.46 -11.72
C ASN A 241 11.75 -6.61 -12.49
N ALA A 242 12.81 -7.22 -13.01
CA ALA A 242 13.82 -6.52 -13.82
C ALA A 242 13.23 -5.90 -15.09
N GLN A 243 12.34 -6.62 -15.78
CA GLN A 243 11.65 -6.11 -16.97
C GLN A 243 10.73 -4.94 -16.62
N LEU A 244 9.99 -5.04 -15.51
CA LEU A 244 9.08 -3.97 -15.04
C LEU A 244 9.86 -2.70 -14.67
N VAL A 245 10.96 -2.83 -13.93
CA VAL A 245 11.82 -1.69 -13.57
C VAL A 245 12.43 -1.06 -14.80
N LYS A 246 12.98 -1.86 -15.73
CA LYS A 246 13.54 -1.35 -17.00
C LYS A 246 12.51 -0.54 -17.77
N LYS A 247 11.31 -1.12 -18.00
CA LYS A 247 10.20 -0.45 -18.68
C LYS A 247 9.84 0.87 -17.99
N ALA A 248 9.66 0.86 -16.68
CA ALA A 248 9.32 2.05 -15.92
C ALA A 248 10.38 3.16 -16.08
N LEU A 249 11.66 2.81 -15.96
CA LEU A 249 12.76 3.77 -16.15
C LEU A 249 12.83 4.35 -17.58
N GLU A 250 12.37 3.62 -18.58
CA GLU A 250 12.36 4.07 -19.99
C GLU A 250 11.13 4.93 -20.34
N THR A 251 10.00 4.65 -19.70
CA THR A 251 8.70 5.21 -20.14
C THR A 251 8.14 6.31 -19.27
N ILE A 252 8.46 6.34 -17.96
CA ILE A 252 7.95 7.36 -17.02
C ILE A 252 8.38 8.77 -17.46
N ARG A 253 7.46 9.72 -17.34
CA ARG A 253 7.63 11.13 -17.69
C ARG A 253 7.35 12.05 -16.49
N PRO A 254 7.87 13.28 -16.48
CA PRO A 254 7.50 14.27 -15.47
C PRO A 254 5.99 14.50 -15.45
N GLY A 255 5.41 14.51 -14.26
CA GLY A 255 3.97 14.64 -14.02
C GLY A 255 3.24 13.31 -13.88
N ASP A 256 3.88 12.17 -14.17
CA ASP A 256 3.23 10.87 -14.07
C ASP A 256 2.90 10.49 -12.62
N ILE A 257 1.68 9.99 -12.43
CA ILE A 257 1.24 9.31 -11.21
C ILE A 257 1.59 7.83 -11.38
N LEU A 258 2.41 7.30 -10.47
CA LEU A 258 2.86 5.92 -10.43
C LEU A 258 1.98 5.12 -9.46
N MET A 259 1.70 3.85 -9.75
CA MET A 259 0.87 2.98 -8.92
C MET A 259 1.55 1.63 -8.69
N ALA A 260 1.60 1.25 -7.43
CA ALA A 260 1.90 -0.08 -6.91
C ALA A 260 1.11 -0.34 -5.63
N HIS A 261 1.32 -1.49 -5.00
CA HIS A 261 0.60 -1.91 -3.79
C HIS A 261 1.57 -2.18 -2.64
N LEU A 262 1.05 -2.14 -1.40
CA LEU A 262 1.80 -2.55 -0.21
C LEU A 262 1.93 -4.08 -0.06
N GLY A 263 1.54 -4.80 -1.09
CA GLY A 263 1.64 -6.25 -1.24
C GLY A 263 0.50 -6.83 -2.07
N ILE A 264 0.78 -7.89 -2.79
CA ILE A 264 -0.16 -8.56 -3.70
C ILE A 264 -0.18 -10.07 -3.43
N TRP A 265 -1.36 -10.68 -3.39
CA TRP A 265 -1.53 -12.12 -3.15
C TRP A 265 -1.07 -13.00 -4.32
N SER A 266 -1.33 -12.56 -5.54
CA SER A 266 -1.17 -13.40 -6.74
C SER A 266 0.24 -13.43 -7.31
N ARG A 267 1.12 -12.50 -6.92
CA ARG A 267 2.46 -12.40 -7.48
C ARG A 267 3.47 -13.24 -6.68
N LYS A 268 4.15 -14.17 -7.35
CA LYS A 268 5.14 -15.07 -6.74
C LYS A 268 6.46 -14.35 -6.43
N GLU A 269 7.01 -13.59 -7.41
CA GLU A 269 8.19 -12.77 -7.22
C GLU A 269 7.76 -11.41 -6.64
N VAL A 270 7.98 -11.19 -5.35
CA VAL A 270 7.58 -9.96 -4.65
C VAL A 270 8.19 -8.74 -5.34
N PHE A 271 7.35 -7.78 -5.75
CA PHE A 271 7.81 -6.59 -6.49
C PHE A 271 8.44 -5.54 -5.58
N ALA A 272 8.03 -5.46 -4.32
CA ALA A 272 8.43 -4.39 -3.40
C ALA A 272 9.95 -4.10 -3.37
N PRO A 273 10.87 -5.10 -3.34
CA PRO A 273 12.31 -4.82 -3.40
C PRO A 273 12.74 -4.02 -4.64
N SER A 274 11.96 -4.10 -5.72
CA SER A 274 12.26 -3.42 -6.98
C SER A 274 11.98 -1.91 -6.95
N LEU A 275 11.25 -1.43 -5.94
CA LEU A 275 11.08 0.01 -5.73
C LEU A 275 12.40 0.69 -5.39
N ASP A 276 13.34 0.00 -4.72
CA ASP A 276 14.65 0.55 -4.38
C ASP A 276 15.45 0.96 -5.64
N PRO A 277 15.77 0.06 -6.59
CA PRO A 277 16.46 0.44 -7.82
C PRO A 277 15.62 1.34 -8.74
N LEU A 278 14.28 1.25 -8.69
CA LEU A 278 13.42 2.13 -9.48
C LEU A 278 13.52 3.59 -8.99
N ILE A 279 13.37 3.82 -7.69
CA ILE A 279 13.46 5.15 -7.08
C ILE A 279 14.84 5.75 -7.36
N ASP A 280 15.90 4.98 -7.09
CA ASP A 280 17.27 5.40 -7.34
C ASP A 280 17.50 5.74 -8.83
N GLY A 281 17.04 4.90 -9.75
CA GLY A 281 17.15 5.14 -11.18
C GLY A 281 16.40 6.38 -11.66
N LEU A 282 15.20 6.64 -11.14
CA LEU A 282 14.44 7.86 -11.44
C LEU A 282 15.15 9.09 -10.88
N LYS A 283 15.66 9.04 -9.63
CA LYS A 283 16.43 10.15 -9.04
C LYS A 283 17.69 10.47 -9.86
N ARG A 284 18.44 9.47 -10.30
CA ARG A 284 19.60 9.68 -11.21
C ARG A 284 19.22 10.32 -12.54
N LYS A 285 17.99 10.14 -13.01
CA LYS A 285 17.45 10.83 -14.21
C LYS A 285 16.92 12.24 -13.91
N GLY A 286 17.08 12.72 -12.66
CA GLY A 286 16.66 14.05 -12.23
C GLY A 286 15.17 14.14 -11.87
N PHE A 287 14.47 13.02 -11.68
CA PHE A 287 13.12 13.04 -11.16
C PHE A 287 13.12 13.32 -9.66
N CYS A 288 12.09 14.01 -9.19
CA CYS A 288 11.81 14.26 -7.79
C CYS A 288 10.41 13.74 -7.44
N PHE A 289 10.30 13.14 -6.26
CA PHE A 289 9.05 12.54 -5.81
C PHE A 289 8.26 13.57 -4.99
N ARG A 290 6.97 13.71 -5.31
CA ARG A 290 6.02 14.59 -4.62
C ARG A 290 4.76 13.81 -4.24
N THR A 291 4.05 14.31 -3.24
CA THR A 291 2.74 13.76 -2.87
C THR A 291 1.63 14.39 -3.74
N LEU A 292 0.45 13.78 -3.76
CA LEU A 292 -0.71 14.34 -4.47
C LEU A 292 -1.18 15.68 -3.90
N ARG A 293 -0.77 16.07 -2.67
CA ARG A 293 -1.00 17.42 -2.14
C ARG A 293 -0.28 18.50 -2.93
N GLU A 294 0.77 18.12 -3.65
CA GLU A 294 1.60 19.03 -4.46
C GLU A 294 1.30 18.91 -5.96
N HIS A 295 0.32 18.06 -6.33
CA HIS A 295 -0.06 17.88 -7.73
C HIS A 295 -0.87 19.09 -8.23
N PRO A 296 -0.50 19.73 -9.37
CA PRO A 296 -1.06 21.02 -9.79
C PRO A 296 -2.58 21.02 -10.00
N VAL A 297 -3.17 19.86 -10.31
CA VAL A 297 -4.62 19.71 -10.54
C VAL A 297 -5.33 19.14 -9.30
N LEU A 298 -4.67 18.30 -8.51
CA LEU A 298 -5.29 17.55 -7.40
C LEU A 298 -5.11 18.22 -6.03
N ALA A 299 -4.23 19.20 -5.92
CA ALA A 299 -3.97 19.96 -4.69
C ALA A 299 -5.09 20.92 -4.28
N ARG A 300 -6.16 21.01 -5.09
CA ARG A 300 -7.28 21.94 -4.88
C ARG A 300 -8.45 21.29 -4.18
#